data_521a91293c2476c7f6b263fa60f78aaf
#
_entry.id   521a91293c2476c7f6b263fa60f78aaf
#
_cell.length_a   1.000
_cell.length_b   1.000
_cell.length_c   1.000
_cell.angle_alpha   90.00
_cell.angle_beta   90.00
_cell.angle_gamma   90.00
#
_symmetry.space_group_name_H-M   'P 1'
#
loop_
_entity.id
_entity.type
_entity.pdbx_description
1 polymer ?
#
loop_
_entity_poly.entity_id
_entity_poly.type
_entity_poly.pdbx_seq_one_letter_code
_entity_poly.pdbx_strand_id
1 'polypeptide(L)'
;MTLKYLRDQRHRETVAEIARLKFPFPSEDHPQLETVVNEPNASLSVGKNGGGKDLFPDIVVVERPGQWLRLMAEVETADTVTDESALTQWLPYSRQGDLLLYVPVGSVKEARRLCKKHGVRVAGIRTWRFRPVWGLEVTNA
;
A
#
# COMPACT_ATOMS: atom_id res chain seq x y z
N MET A 1 7.59 11.99 23.09
CA MET A 1 7.07 11.31 21.91
C MET A 1 6.39 12.32 21.01
N THR A 2 6.76 12.41 19.75
CA THR A 2 6.23 13.41 18.82
C THR A 2 5.00 12.88 18.10
N LEU A 3 4.20 13.80 17.54
CA LEU A 3 3.06 13.44 16.70
C LEU A 3 3.52 12.64 15.47
N LYS A 4 4.67 13.00 14.91
CA LYS A 4 5.24 12.28 13.77
C LYS A 4 5.53 10.82 14.13
N TYR A 5 6.14 10.59 15.29
CA TYR A 5 6.41 9.23 15.75
C TYR A 5 5.14 8.41 15.88
N LEU A 6 4.10 8.99 16.46
CA LEU A 6 2.82 8.29 16.61
C LEU A 6 2.17 7.97 15.27
N ARG A 7 2.25 8.87 14.30
CA ARG A 7 1.74 8.63 12.95
C ARG A 7 2.50 7.54 12.23
N ASP A 8 3.85 7.56 12.32
CA ASP A 8 4.68 6.54 11.69
C ASP A 8 4.40 5.17 12.30
N GLN A 9 4.25 5.09 13.61
CA GLN A 9 3.90 3.86 14.30
C GLN A 9 2.51 3.36 13.87
N ARG A 10 1.54 4.25 13.79
CA ARG A 10 0.20 3.91 13.33
C ARG A 10 0.22 3.40 11.89
N HIS A 11 1.00 4.02 11.02
CA HIS A 11 1.17 3.59 9.64
C HIS A 11 1.72 2.16 9.58
N ARG A 12 2.78 1.87 10.31
CA ARG A 12 3.38 0.52 10.35
C ARG A 12 2.39 -0.52 10.84
N GLU A 13 1.66 -0.22 11.90
CA GLU A 13 0.66 -1.14 12.44
C GLU A 13 -0.46 -1.40 11.44
N THR A 14 -0.91 -0.37 10.75
CA THR A 14 -1.94 -0.48 9.72
C THR A 14 -1.46 -1.33 8.56
N VAL A 15 -0.23 -1.10 8.07
CA VAL A 15 0.36 -1.91 7.01
C VAL A 15 0.41 -3.38 7.41
N ALA A 16 0.91 -3.67 8.61
CA ALA A 16 1.01 -5.04 9.11
C ALA A 16 -0.35 -5.72 9.20
N GLU A 17 -1.36 -5.02 9.70
CA GLU A 17 -2.71 -5.58 9.83
C GLU A 17 -3.38 -5.81 8.48
N ILE A 18 -3.22 -4.89 7.53
CA ILE A 18 -3.77 -5.07 6.19
C ILE A 18 -3.09 -6.25 5.50
N ALA A 19 -1.77 -6.39 5.62
CA ALA A 19 -1.05 -7.52 5.06
C ALA A 19 -1.57 -8.84 5.63
N ARG A 20 -1.78 -8.90 6.94
CA ARG A 20 -2.29 -10.10 7.61
C ARG A 20 -3.71 -10.44 7.18
N LEU A 21 -4.56 -9.44 7.04
CA LEU A 21 -5.99 -9.64 6.76
C LEU A 21 -6.27 -9.90 5.28
N LYS A 22 -5.57 -9.21 4.39
CA LYS A 22 -5.88 -9.21 2.96
C LYS A 22 -4.87 -9.94 2.10
N PHE A 23 -3.65 -10.10 2.57
CA PHE A 23 -2.57 -10.73 1.82
C PHE A 23 -1.83 -11.76 2.66
N PRO A 24 -2.55 -12.78 3.22
CA PRO A 24 -1.93 -13.77 4.11
C PRO A 24 -1.21 -14.87 3.31
N PHE A 25 -0.20 -14.48 2.54
CA PHE A 25 0.50 -15.43 1.67
C PHE A 25 1.91 -15.73 2.18
N PRO A 26 2.42 -16.97 2.03
CA PRO A 26 1.76 -18.09 1.38
C PRO A 26 0.62 -18.66 2.20
N SER A 27 -0.36 -19.24 1.51
CA SER A 27 -1.51 -19.87 2.16
C SER A 27 -1.72 -21.25 1.54
N GLU A 28 -2.63 -22.03 2.12
CA GLU A 28 -2.94 -23.35 1.61
C GLU A 28 -3.46 -23.28 0.17
N ASP A 29 -4.31 -22.30 -0.13
CA ASP A 29 -4.87 -22.11 -1.47
C ASP A 29 -3.88 -21.48 -2.46
N HIS A 30 -2.90 -20.75 -1.95
CA HIS A 30 -1.92 -20.02 -2.77
C HIS A 30 -0.50 -20.23 -2.22
N PRO A 31 0.02 -21.46 -2.29
CA PRO A 31 1.33 -21.76 -1.70
C PRO A 31 2.49 -21.11 -2.46
N GLN A 32 2.29 -20.71 -3.71
CA GLN A 32 3.32 -20.08 -4.53
C GLN A 32 3.40 -18.57 -4.34
N LEU A 33 2.41 -17.95 -3.68
CA LEU A 33 2.43 -16.51 -3.42
C LEU A 33 3.17 -16.21 -2.11
N GLU A 34 3.85 -15.07 -2.08
CA GLU A 34 4.49 -14.57 -0.88
C GLU A 34 4.24 -13.10 -0.72
N THR A 35 3.86 -12.68 0.47
CA THR A 35 3.68 -11.29 0.82
C THR A 35 4.95 -10.76 1.48
N VAL A 36 5.47 -9.65 0.95
CA VAL A 36 6.62 -8.94 1.52
C VAL A 36 6.16 -7.57 1.98
N VAL A 37 6.46 -7.25 3.23
CA VAL A 37 6.13 -5.95 3.81
C VAL A 37 7.40 -5.11 3.88
N ASN A 38 7.35 -3.91 3.31
CA ASN A 38 8.49 -2.99 3.27
C ASN A 38 8.49 -1.98 4.41
N GLU A 39 7.64 -2.16 5.40
CA GLU A 39 7.57 -1.32 6.59
C GLU A 39 7.81 -2.18 7.83
N PRO A 40 8.67 -1.76 8.78
CA PRO A 40 9.42 -0.50 8.80
C PRO A 40 10.68 -0.50 7.94
N ASN A 41 11.11 -1.65 7.43
CA ASN A 41 12.36 -1.76 6.68
C ASN A 41 12.06 -2.21 5.25
N ALA A 42 12.55 -1.43 4.28
CA ALA A 42 12.44 -1.78 2.86
C ALA A 42 13.27 -3.04 2.58
N SER A 43 12.65 -4.05 1.97
CA SER A 43 13.31 -5.32 1.69
C SER A 43 13.15 -5.80 0.25
N LEU A 44 12.10 -5.41 -0.45
CA LEU A 44 11.88 -5.86 -1.82
C LEU A 44 11.42 -4.71 -2.71
N SER A 45 12.28 -4.31 -3.65
CA SER A 45 11.95 -3.31 -4.65
C SER A 45 11.12 -3.93 -5.78
N VAL A 46 10.19 -3.16 -6.32
CA VAL A 46 9.42 -3.56 -7.51
C VAL A 46 9.99 -2.99 -8.80
N GLY A 47 11.07 -2.23 -8.71
CA GLY A 47 11.70 -1.58 -9.85
C GLY A 47 12.29 -0.24 -9.45
N LYS A 48 12.61 0.57 -10.45
CA LYS A 48 13.21 1.89 -10.23
C LYS A 48 12.35 2.98 -10.85
N ASN A 49 12.35 4.16 -10.24
CA ASN A 49 11.71 5.34 -10.82
C ASN A 49 12.60 5.93 -11.92
N GLY A 50 12.14 7.02 -12.54
CA GLY A 50 12.88 7.70 -13.62
C GLY A 50 14.24 8.27 -13.18
N GLY A 51 14.44 8.47 -11.89
CA GLY A 51 15.72 8.93 -11.31
C GLY A 51 16.63 7.81 -10.85
N GLY A 52 16.27 6.54 -11.09
CA GLY A 52 17.08 5.39 -10.73
C GLY A 52 16.94 4.94 -9.29
N LYS A 53 15.99 5.47 -8.54
CA LYS A 53 15.74 5.06 -7.15
C LYS A 53 14.82 3.85 -7.12
N ASP A 54 15.16 2.89 -6.25
CA ASP A 54 14.33 1.72 -6.01
C ASP A 54 12.97 2.13 -5.43
N LEU A 55 11.94 1.39 -5.84
CA LEU A 55 10.56 1.61 -5.43
C LEU A 55 10.14 0.53 -4.44
N PHE A 56 9.66 0.96 -3.26
CA PHE A 56 9.29 0.07 -2.17
C PHE A 56 7.85 0.34 -1.72
N PRO A 57 6.83 -0.21 -2.42
CA PRO A 57 5.47 -0.14 -1.91
C PRO A 57 5.38 -0.79 -0.53
N ASP A 58 4.45 -0.35 0.30
CA ASP A 58 4.30 -0.88 1.65
C ASP A 58 4.13 -2.40 1.67
N ILE A 59 3.35 -2.93 0.74
CA ILE A 59 3.08 -4.36 0.63
C ILE A 59 3.29 -4.79 -0.82
N VAL A 60 4.03 -5.89 -1.00
CA VAL A 60 4.29 -6.47 -2.32
C VAL A 60 3.93 -7.95 -2.27
N VAL A 61 3.16 -8.42 -3.24
CA VAL A 61 2.85 -9.84 -3.39
C VAL A 61 3.56 -10.36 -4.63
N VAL A 62 4.39 -11.37 -4.46
CA VAL A 62 5.14 -11.98 -5.55
C VAL A 62 4.80 -13.45 -5.68
N GLU A 63 5.01 -14.00 -6.88
CA GLU A 63 4.84 -15.43 -7.15
C GLU A 63 6.19 -16.10 -7.21
N ARG A 64 6.31 -17.20 -6.48
CA ARG A 64 7.52 -18.03 -6.42
C ARG A 64 7.38 -19.29 -7.27
N PRO A 65 8.47 -19.89 -7.78
CA PRO A 65 9.86 -19.44 -7.65
C PRO A 65 10.15 -18.21 -8.48
N GLY A 66 11.20 -17.45 -8.11
CA GLY A 66 11.49 -16.16 -8.70
C GLY A 66 10.80 -15.06 -7.93
N GLN A 67 10.61 -13.91 -8.55
CA GLN A 67 10.00 -12.75 -7.91
C GLN A 67 9.04 -12.08 -8.90
N TRP A 68 8.06 -12.83 -9.39
CA TRP A 68 7.08 -12.29 -10.33
C TRP A 68 6.10 -11.43 -9.57
N LEU A 69 6.08 -10.13 -9.88
CA LEU A 69 5.17 -9.19 -9.22
C LEU A 69 3.73 -9.53 -9.58
N ARG A 70 2.89 -9.74 -8.56
CA ARG A 70 1.47 -10.01 -8.74
C ARG A 70 0.62 -8.83 -8.34
N LEU A 71 1.00 -8.12 -7.28
CA LEU A 71 0.18 -7.07 -6.71
C LEU A 71 1.01 -6.22 -5.77
N MET A 72 0.69 -4.93 -5.69
CA MET A 72 1.25 -4.02 -4.71
C MET A 72 0.12 -3.36 -3.95
N ALA A 73 0.38 -2.98 -2.72
CA ALA A 73 -0.54 -2.16 -1.96
C ALA A 73 0.23 -1.03 -1.26
N GLU A 74 -0.34 0.14 -1.29
CA GLU A 74 0.19 1.31 -0.61
C GLU A 74 -0.83 1.78 0.40
N VAL A 75 -0.40 2.02 1.64
CA VAL A 75 -1.28 2.37 2.75
C VAL A 75 -1.01 3.82 3.12
N GLU A 76 -2.05 4.64 3.05
CA GLU A 76 -1.95 6.06 3.35
C GLU A 76 -2.65 6.41 4.66
N THR A 77 -2.18 7.46 5.30
CA THR A 77 -2.89 8.16 6.37
C THR A 77 -3.57 9.39 5.80
N ALA A 78 -4.38 10.10 6.59
CA ALA A 78 -5.09 11.27 6.07
C ALA A 78 -4.14 12.35 5.56
N ASP A 79 -2.98 12.51 6.20
CA ASP A 79 -1.99 13.53 5.84
C ASP A 79 -1.05 13.12 4.72
N THR A 80 -1.12 11.89 4.23
CA THR A 80 -0.31 11.41 3.11
C THR A 80 -1.12 11.19 1.83
N VAL A 81 -2.43 11.42 1.85
CA VAL A 81 -3.25 11.47 0.62
C VAL A 81 -3.05 12.84 -0.01
N THR A 82 -1.95 13.00 -0.75
CA THR A 82 -1.45 14.29 -1.24
C THR A 82 -0.98 14.19 -2.68
N ASP A 83 -0.83 15.37 -3.33
CA ASP A 83 -0.21 15.44 -4.66
C ASP A 83 1.18 14.82 -4.69
N GLU A 84 1.98 15.08 -3.66
CA GLU A 84 3.33 14.53 -3.56
C GLU A 84 3.32 13.01 -3.56
N SER A 85 2.48 12.40 -2.73
CA SER A 85 2.37 10.93 -2.69
C SER A 85 1.92 10.37 -4.03
N ALA A 86 0.95 11.02 -4.68
CA ALA A 86 0.47 10.58 -5.99
C ALA A 86 1.58 10.61 -7.04
N LEU A 87 2.39 11.66 -7.04
CA LEU A 87 3.45 11.83 -8.04
C LEU A 87 4.68 10.98 -7.76
N THR A 88 5.10 10.87 -6.49
CA THR A 88 6.37 10.25 -6.14
C THR A 88 6.25 8.78 -5.75
N GLN A 89 5.04 8.31 -5.45
CA GLN A 89 4.80 6.93 -5.05
C GLN A 89 3.77 6.26 -5.94
N TRP A 90 2.52 6.69 -5.90
CA TRP A 90 1.44 6.00 -6.62
C TRP A 90 1.70 5.89 -8.12
N LEU A 91 2.10 6.99 -8.75
CA LEU A 91 2.32 6.99 -10.21
C LEU A 91 3.45 6.04 -10.61
N PRO A 92 4.66 6.14 -10.04
CA PRO A 92 5.72 5.19 -10.41
C PRO A 92 5.39 3.75 -10.03
N TYR A 93 4.74 3.50 -8.90
CA TYR A 93 4.34 2.14 -8.53
C TYR A 93 3.34 1.57 -9.55
N SER A 94 2.34 2.35 -9.93
CA SER A 94 1.30 1.90 -10.85
C SER A 94 1.86 1.54 -12.24
N ARG A 95 3.03 2.04 -12.59
CA ARG A 95 3.72 1.69 -13.82
C ARG A 95 4.41 0.34 -13.76
N GLN A 96 4.61 -0.19 -12.58
CA GLN A 96 5.26 -1.49 -12.38
C GLN A 96 4.26 -2.65 -12.41
N GLY A 97 3.02 -2.42 -12.05
CA GLY A 97 2.00 -3.45 -12.00
C GLY A 97 0.74 -2.97 -11.29
N ASP A 98 -0.08 -3.91 -10.87
CA ASP A 98 -1.35 -3.60 -10.20
C ASP A 98 -1.11 -3.03 -8.81
N LEU A 99 -1.66 -1.85 -8.57
CA LEU A 99 -1.55 -1.13 -7.30
C LEU A 99 -2.92 -0.96 -6.66
N LEU A 100 -3.05 -1.40 -5.41
CA LEU A 100 -4.19 -1.09 -4.56
C LEU A 100 -3.80 0.03 -3.61
N LEU A 101 -4.68 1.03 -3.47
CA LEU A 101 -4.50 2.08 -2.48
C LEU A 101 -5.43 1.82 -1.31
N TYR A 102 -4.88 1.84 -0.10
CA TYR A 102 -5.62 1.73 1.15
C TYR A 102 -5.59 3.10 1.81
N VAL A 103 -6.74 3.76 1.89
CA VAL A 103 -6.84 5.12 2.43
C VAL A 103 -7.84 5.16 3.57
N PRO A 104 -7.71 6.12 4.50
CA PRO A 104 -8.68 6.23 5.59
C PRO A 104 -10.09 6.47 5.07
N VAL A 105 -11.07 5.99 5.82
CA VAL A 105 -12.47 6.38 5.58
C VAL A 105 -12.54 7.90 5.60
N GLY A 106 -13.15 8.48 4.58
CA GLY A 106 -13.21 9.94 4.42
C GLY A 106 -12.19 10.50 3.45
N SER A 107 -11.18 9.72 3.04
CA SER A 107 -10.14 10.17 2.10
C SER A 107 -10.32 9.61 0.68
N VAL A 108 -11.36 8.82 0.43
CA VAL A 108 -11.58 8.16 -0.87
C VAL A 108 -11.76 9.18 -2.00
N LYS A 109 -12.59 10.19 -1.76
CA LYS A 109 -12.88 11.20 -2.77
C LYS A 109 -11.62 11.94 -3.19
N GLU A 110 -10.79 12.33 -2.22
CA GLU A 110 -9.52 13.00 -2.49
C GLU A 110 -8.54 12.07 -3.21
N ALA A 111 -8.45 10.81 -2.80
CA ALA A 111 -7.59 9.84 -3.48
C ALA A 111 -7.99 9.66 -4.93
N ARG A 112 -9.29 9.56 -5.22
CA ARG A 112 -9.80 9.47 -6.59
C ARG A 112 -9.47 10.73 -7.40
N ARG A 113 -9.64 11.90 -6.79
CA ARG A 113 -9.32 13.17 -7.43
C ARG A 113 -7.84 13.24 -7.81
N LEU A 114 -6.97 12.84 -6.90
CA LEU A 114 -5.52 12.86 -7.12
C LEU A 114 -5.12 11.86 -8.20
N CYS A 115 -5.69 10.67 -8.21
CA CYS A 115 -5.43 9.67 -9.26
C CYS A 115 -5.81 10.22 -10.63
N LYS A 116 -6.98 10.85 -10.73
CA LYS A 116 -7.44 11.45 -11.99
C LYS A 116 -6.55 12.61 -12.41
N LYS A 117 -6.20 13.47 -11.47
CA LYS A 117 -5.37 14.65 -11.73
C LYS A 117 -3.99 14.27 -12.28
N HIS A 118 -3.37 13.24 -11.71
CA HIS A 118 -2.00 12.85 -12.03
C HIS A 118 -1.90 11.65 -12.96
N GLY A 119 -3.00 11.15 -13.46
CA GLY A 119 -2.98 10.04 -14.41
C GLY A 119 -2.55 8.72 -13.77
N VAL A 120 -2.85 8.51 -12.50
CA VAL A 120 -2.53 7.26 -11.79
C VAL A 120 -3.65 6.25 -12.04
N ARG A 121 -3.28 5.08 -12.57
CA ARG A 121 -4.22 3.96 -12.75
C ARG A 121 -4.01 2.97 -11.63
N VAL A 122 -4.99 2.87 -10.74
CA VAL A 122 -4.95 1.91 -9.63
C VAL A 122 -5.89 0.75 -9.93
N ALA A 123 -5.54 -0.44 -9.44
CA ALA A 123 -6.39 -1.61 -9.54
C ALA A 123 -7.62 -1.48 -8.65
N GLY A 124 -7.53 -0.68 -7.60
CA GLY A 124 -8.65 -0.38 -6.74
C GLY A 124 -8.26 0.54 -5.59
N ILE A 125 -9.28 1.13 -4.99
CA ILE A 125 -9.13 1.91 -3.76
C ILE A 125 -9.92 1.19 -2.68
N ARG A 126 -9.31 1.01 -1.53
CA ARG A 126 -9.89 0.37 -0.36
C ARG A 126 -9.86 1.35 0.79
N THR A 127 -10.75 1.20 1.75
CA THR A 127 -10.76 2.04 2.94
C THR A 127 -10.38 1.25 4.17
N TRP A 128 -9.81 1.95 5.13
CA TRP A 128 -9.52 1.37 6.42
C TRP A 128 -9.92 2.35 7.52
N ARG A 129 -10.23 1.81 8.68
CA ARG A 129 -10.43 2.57 9.92
C ARG A 129 -10.25 1.63 11.10
N PHE A 130 -9.81 2.20 12.23
CA PHE A 130 -9.81 1.47 13.48
C PHE A 130 -11.13 1.71 14.20
N ARG A 131 -11.74 0.63 14.65
CA ARG A 131 -12.91 0.68 15.51
C ARG A 131 -12.50 0.30 16.91
N PRO A 132 -12.82 1.08 17.96
CA PRO A 132 -12.60 0.68 19.34
C PRO A 132 -13.25 -0.69 19.54
N VAL A 133 -12.55 -1.60 20.23
CA VAL A 133 -13.00 -2.97 20.52
C VAL A 133 -12.90 -3.92 19.30
N TRP A 134 -13.25 -3.46 18.10
CA TRP A 134 -13.32 -4.31 16.90
C TRP A 134 -12.02 -4.34 16.10
N GLY A 135 -11.13 -3.36 16.31
CA GLY A 135 -9.86 -3.27 15.60
C GLY A 135 -10.01 -2.68 14.21
N LEU A 136 -9.12 -3.10 13.30
CA LEU A 136 -9.07 -2.56 11.94
C LEU A 136 -10.21 -3.12 11.09
N GLU A 137 -10.89 -2.21 10.39
CA GLU A 137 -11.90 -2.54 9.38
C GLU A 137 -11.42 -2.09 8.02
N VAL A 138 -11.52 -2.98 7.02
CA VAL A 138 -11.12 -2.70 5.64
C VAL A 138 -12.29 -2.99 4.72
N THR A 139 -12.63 -2.04 3.85
CA THR A 139 -13.72 -2.20 2.89
C THR A 139 -13.32 -1.70 1.51
N ASN A 140 -14.07 -2.14 0.50
CA ASN A 140 -13.93 -1.58 -0.84
C ASN A 140 -14.49 -0.17 -0.87
N ALA A 141 -13.83 0.69 -1.59
CA ALA A 141 -14.28 2.07 -1.75
C ALA A 141 -15.33 2.20 -2.85
#